data_8f472d3aa8c0a514f150e65f97962848
#
_entry.id   8f472d3aa8c0a514f150e65f97962848
#
_cell.length_a   1.000
_cell.length_b   1.000
_cell.length_c   1.000
_cell.angle_alpha   90.00
_cell.angle_beta   90.00
_cell.angle_gamma   90.00
#
_symmetry.space_group_name_H-M   'P 1'
#
loop_
_entity.id
_entity.type
_entity.pdbx_description
1 polymer ?
#
loop_
_entity_poly.entity_id
_entity_poly.type
_entity_poly.pdbx_seq_one_letter_code
_entity_poly.pdbx_strand_id
1 'polypeptide(L)'
;MKILENSLIMMETKWIFKKGDNMPKGHFLSAHRSPADPEKRAAYLELAGPAMLKAGGKVLASTSDIVAHEKGISQQTVLVEFETFEKAVAAYESEDYQKALKALDNGADREIRIFAGV
;
A
#
# COMPACT_ATOMS: atom_id res chain seq x y z
N MET A 1 -2.54 -28.37 5.51
CA MET A 1 -2.25 -28.24 5.33
C MET A 1 -2.13 -28.14 5.06
N LYS A 2 -1.95 -27.97 5.12
CA LYS A 2 -1.50 -27.68 5.01
C LYS A 2 -1.38 -27.14 4.78
N ILE A 3 -1.31 -26.84 5.00
CA ILE A 3 -0.91 -26.27 4.78
C ILE A 3 -1.01 -25.93 4.90
N LEU A 4 -0.95 -25.58 5.26
CA LEU A 4 -0.71 -25.32 5.34
C LEU A 4 -0.67 -25.38 5.72
N GLU A 5 -0.52 -25.41 5.89
CA GLU A 5 -0.13 -25.44 6.15
C GLU A 5 0.26 -25.20 5.94
N ASN A 6 0.43 -24.80 5.80
CA ASN A 6 0.97 -24.46 5.49
C ASN A 6 1.05 -23.78 5.27
N SER A 7 1.16 -23.46 5.31
CA SER A 7 1.45 -22.78 5.26
C SER A 7 1.40 -22.01 5.70
N LEU A 8 1.24 -21.67 6.01
CA LEU A 8 1.39 -21.00 6.56
C LEU A 8 1.28 -20.98 7.43
N ILE A 9 1.54 -21.06 7.96
CA ILE A 9 1.84 -21.14 8.71
C ILE A 9 2.02 -21.28 9.32
N MET A 10 2.11 -21.40 9.51
CA MET A 10 2.48 -21.62 9.98
C MET A 10 2.76 -21.70 10.69
N MET A 11 2.96 -21.61 11.10
CA MET A 11 3.42 -21.64 11.71
C MET A 11 3.62 -21.42 12.36
N GLU A 12 3.18 -21.56 13.01
CA GLU A 12 3.62 -21.27 13.30
C GLU A 12 4.19 -21.01 12.97
N THR A 13 4.24 -21.10 12.83
CA THR A 13 4.84 -20.87 12.39
C THR A 13 5.59 -21.14 11.60
N LYS A 14 5.44 -21.65 11.08
CA LYS A 14 6.33 -21.82 10.27
C LYS A 14 6.75 -20.88 9.23
N TRP A 15 6.51 -19.77 9.18
CA TRP A 15 7.03 -18.68 8.39
C TRP A 15 8.36 -18.29 8.99
N ILE A 16 9.43 -18.75 8.40
CA ILE A 16 10.77 -18.48 8.94
C ILE A 16 11.58 -17.80 7.86
N PHE A 17 12.10 -16.64 8.18
CA PHE A 17 12.92 -15.89 7.25
C PHE A 17 14.36 -15.93 7.70
N LYS A 18 15.25 -16.10 6.75
CA LYS A 18 16.67 -16.03 7.02
C LYS A 18 17.04 -14.60 7.30
N LYS A 19 17.77 -14.40 8.36
CA LYS A 19 18.18 -13.06 8.72
C LYS A 19 19.09 -12.48 7.65
N GLY A 20 18.84 -11.26 7.29
CA GLY A 20 19.64 -10.55 6.33
C GLY A 20 19.35 -10.89 4.90
N ASP A 21 18.68 -12.00 4.65
CA ASP A 21 18.42 -12.44 3.28
C ASP A 21 17.00 -12.18 2.86
N ASN A 22 16.08 -12.44 3.75
CA ASN A 22 14.66 -12.46 3.41
C ASN A 22 13.86 -11.57 4.33
N MET A 23 14.23 -10.29 4.35
CA MET A 23 13.38 -9.32 5.03
C MET A 23 12.08 -9.23 4.25
N PRO A 24 10.94 -9.33 4.94
CA PRO A 24 9.66 -9.18 4.25
C PRO A 24 9.57 -7.83 3.57
N LYS A 25 8.96 -7.82 2.40
CA LYS A 25 8.66 -6.56 1.73
C LYS A 25 7.64 -5.78 2.54
N GLY A 26 7.60 -4.47 2.33
CA GLY A 26 6.56 -3.64 2.89
C GLY A 26 5.56 -3.28 1.82
N HIS A 27 4.31 -3.10 2.22
CA HIS A 27 3.25 -2.77 1.28
C HIS A 27 2.46 -1.59 1.78
N PHE A 28 2.11 -0.72 0.85
CA PHE A 28 1.24 0.42 1.09
C PHE A 28 0.01 0.20 0.23
N LEU A 29 -1.14 0.09 0.89
CA LEU A 29 -2.42 -0.11 0.22
C LEU A 29 -3.26 1.13 0.40
N SER A 30 -3.76 1.68 -0.72
CA SER A 30 -4.72 2.77 -0.72
C SER A 30 -6.00 2.25 -1.36
N ALA A 31 -7.06 2.16 -0.58
CA ALA A 31 -8.36 1.70 -1.07
C ALA A 31 -9.36 2.83 -0.89
N HIS A 32 -9.86 3.36 -2.01
CA HIS A 32 -10.85 4.42 -1.97
C HIS A 32 -12.19 3.86 -1.50
N ARG A 33 -12.92 4.65 -0.75
CA ARG A 33 -14.24 4.27 -0.25
C ARG A 33 -15.35 4.94 -1.07
N SER A 34 -15.00 5.93 -1.88
CA SER A 34 -15.92 6.65 -2.75
C SER A 34 -15.08 7.29 -3.85
N PRO A 35 -15.71 7.77 -4.92
CA PRO A 35 -14.96 8.48 -5.96
C PRO A 35 -14.28 9.71 -5.41
N ALA A 36 -13.04 9.94 -5.83
CA ALA A 36 -12.27 11.10 -5.40
C ALA A 36 -12.66 12.33 -6.22
N ASP A 37 -12.38 13.50 -5.64
CA ASP A 37 -12.45 14.76 -6.39
C ASP A 37 -11.38 14.72 -7.48
N PRO A 38 -11.74 14.82 -8.77
CA PRO A 38 -10.76 14.62 -9.85
C PRO A 38 -9.62 15.62 -9.83
N GLU A 39 -9.91 16.90 -9.54
CA GLU A 39 -8.87 17.93 -9.56
C GLU A 39 -7.90 17.76 -8.41
N LYS A 40 -8.43 17.52 -7.22
CA LYS A 40 -7.57 17.32 -6.04
C LYS A 40 -6.74 16.06 -6.18
N ARG A 41 -7.35 15.00 -6.73
CA ARG A 41 -6.60 13.77 -6.93
C ARG A 41 -5.50 13.96 -7.96
N ALA A 42 -5.76 14.72 -9.03
CA ALA A 42 -4.73 14.98 -10.03
C ALA A 42 -3.56 15.74 -9.42
N ALA A 43 -3.83 16.77 -8.61
CA ALA A 43 -2.78 17.51 -7.93
C ALA A 43 -2.01 16.61 -6.95
N TYR A 44 -2.73 15.73 -6.25
CA TYR A 44 -2.10 14.76 -5.37
C TYR A 44 -1.15 13.83 -6.13
N LEU A 45 -1.59 13.30 -7.27
CA LEU A 45 -0.80 12.33 -8.02
C LEU A 45 0.49 12.94 -8.56
N GLU A 46 0.47 14.22 -8.93
CA GLU A 46 1.68 14.89 -9.40
C GLU A 46 2.78 14.90 -8.35
N LEU A 47 2.40 14.90 -7.08
CA LEU A 47 3.35 14.89 -5.98
C LEU A 47 3.58 13.50 -5.42
N ALA A 48 2.53 12.70 -5.32
CA ALA A 48 2.62 11.39 -4.70
C ALA A 48 3.42 10.40 -5.52
N GLY A 49 3.28 10.43 -6.85
CA GLY A 49 4.03 9.52 -7.70
C GLY A 49 5.52 9.66 -7.51
N PRO A 50 6.07 10.86 -7.71
CA PRO A 50 7.51 11.07 -7.47
C PRO A 50 7.93 10.77 -6.03
N ALA A 51 7.10 11.13 -5.05
CA ALA A 51 7.43 10.87 -3.65
C ALA A 51 7.58 9.36 -3.37
N MET A 52 6.67 8.56 -3.91
CA MET A 52 6.72 7.12 -3.71
C MET A 52 7.92 6.50 -4.43
N LEU A 53 8.20 6.94 -5.66
CA LEU A 53 9.36 6.45 -6.40
C LEU A 53 10.65 6.80 -5.70
N LYS A 54 10.76 8.03 -5.21
CA LYS A 54 11.97 8.48 -4.50
C LYS A 54 12.18 7.65 -3.23
N ALA A 55 11.12 7.23 -2.60
CA ALA A 55 11.20 6.42 -1.39
C ALA A 55 11.46 4.94 -1.68
N GLY A 56 11.59 4.55 -2.94
CA GLY A 56 11.86 3.18 -3.32
C GLY A 56 10.62 2.36 -3.60
N GLY A 57 9.48 2.99 -3.77
CA GLY A 57 8.23 2.29 -4.03
C GLY A 57 8.12 1.79 -5.46
N LYS A 58 7.47 0.65 -5.61
CA LYS A 58 7.15 0.08 -6.90
C LYS A 58 5.65 -0.17 -6.93
N VAL A 59 4.97 0.44 -7.89
CA VAL A 59 3.52 0.26 -8.00
C VAL A 59 3.24 -1.13 -8.56
N LEU A 60 2.55 -1.94 -7.78
CA LEU A 60 2.16 -3.28 -8.20
C LEU A 60 0.77 -3.29 -8.80
N ALA A 61 -0.09 -2.39 -8.36
CA ALA A 61 -1.45 -2.31 -8.87
C ALA A 61 -1.97 -0.90 -8.71
N SER A 62 -2.75 -0.46 -9.68
CA SER A 62 -3.47 0.81 -9.62
C SER A 62 -4.66 0.62 -10.56
N THR A 63 -5.83 0.34 -10.00
CA THR A 63 -6.92 -0.13 -10.83
C THR A 63 -8.26 0.13 -10.17
N SER A 64 -9.29 0.23 -11.00
CA SER A 64 -10.67 0.24 -10.54
C SER A 64 -11.39 -1.07 -10.91
N ASP A 65 -10.65 -2.03 -11.46
CA ASP A 65 -11.22 -3.35 -11.76
C ASP A 65 -11.21 -4.18 -10.50
N ILE A 66 -12.28 -4.06 -9.73
CA ILE A 66 -12.38 -4.63 -8.39
C ILE A 66 -13.61 -5.51 -8.31
N VAL A 67 -13.43 -6.72 -7.79
CA VAL A 67 -14.55 -7.54 -7.34
C VAL A 67 -14.52 -7.50 -5.82
N ALA A 68 -15.52 -6.86 -5.24
CA ALA A 68 -15.56 -6.67 -3.79
C ALA A 68 -16.51 -7.68 -3.17
N HIS A 69 -16.11 -8.16 -2.00
CA HIS A 69 -16.92 -9.07 -1.20
C HIS A 69 -17.09 -8.51 0.19
N GLU A 70 -18.16 -8.91 0.84
CA GLU A 70 -18.45 -8.53 2.21
C GLU A 70 -18.48 -7.01 2.35
N LYS A 71 -17.58 -6.43 3.14
CA LYS A 71 -17.56 -4.99 3.35
C LYS A 71 -16.60 -4.28 2.40
N GLY A 72 -16.00 -5.03 1.47
CA GLY A 72 -15.15 -4.41 0.47
C GLY A 72 -15.94 -3.49 -0.43
N ILE A 73 -15.25 -2.49 -0.97
CA ILE A 73 -15.88 -1.48 -1.83
C ILE A 73 -15.17 -1.49 -3.17
N SER A 74 -15.98 -1.51 -4.26
CA SER A 74 -15.42 -1.56 -5.60
C SER A 74 -15.07 -0.15 -6.06
N GLN A 75 -13.94 0.35 -5.57
CA GLN A 75 -13.42 1.67 -5.88
C GLN A 75 -11.91 1.57 -6.12
N GLN A 76 -11.33 2.65 -6.64
CA GLN A 76 -9.92 2.69 -7.00
C GLN A 76 -9.03 2.13 -5.88
N THR A 77 -8.13 1.24 -6.24
CA THR A 77 -7.22 0.60 -5.30
C THR A 77 -5.80 0.67 -5.85
N VAL A 78 -4.86 1.04 -4.99
CA VAL A 78 -3.45 1.16 -5.35
C VAL A 78 -2.63 0.35 -4.36
N LEU A 79 -1.68 -0.43 -4.88
CA LEU A 79 -0.77 -1.21 -4.06
C LEU A 79 0.65 -0.85 -4.46
N VAL A 80 1.46 -0.44 -3.48
CA VAL A 80 2.86 -0.08 -3.71
C VAL A 80 3.72 -0.96 -2.81
N GLU A 81 4.78 -1.51 -3.39
CA GLU A 81 5.72 -2.37 -2.67
C GLU A 81 6.99 -1.59 -2.36
N PHE A 82 7.50 -1.80 -1.15
CA PHE A 82 8.79 -1.25 -0.71
C PHE A 82 9.67 -2.40 -0.25
N GLU A 83 10.95 -2.13 -0.16
CA GLU A 83 11.92 -3.16 0.20
C GLU A 83 11.66 -3.74 1.59
N THR A 84 11.20 -2.90 2.53
CA THR A 84 10.89 -3.34 3.88
C THR A 84 9.64 -2.64 4.39
N PHE A 85 9.06 -3.19 5.46
CA PHE A 85 7.94 -2.56 6.14
C PHE A 85 8.30 -1.15 6.61
N GLU A 86 9.50 -1.00 7.20
CA GLU A 86 9.94 0.30 7.72
C GLU A 86 10.04 1.35 6.60
N LYS A 87 10.48 0.92 5.41
CA LYS A 87 10.56 1.86 4.30
C LYS A 87 9.19 2.27 3.79
N ALA A 88 8.21 1.35 3.85
CA ALA A 88 6.85 1.69 3.47
C ALA A 88 6.26 2.72 4.45
N VAL A 89 6.49 2.53 5.75
CA VAL A 89 6.05 3.47 6.76
C VAL A 89 6.72 4.84 6.54
N ALA A 90 8.03 4.84 6.34
CA ALA A 90 8.78 6.07 6.12
C ALA A 90 8.32 6.82 4.89
N ALA A 91 7.92 6.09 3.84
CA ALA A 91 7.42 6.72 2.62
C ALA A 91 6.16 7.53 2.88
N TYR A 92 5.22 6.96 3.62
CA TYR A 92 3.99 7.67 3.97
C TYR A 92 4.29 8.91 4.82
N GLU A 93 5.24 8.78 5.74
CA GLU A 93 5.56 9.84 6.68
C GLU A 93 6.55 10.87 6.11
N SER A 94 7.05 10.64 4.90
CA SER A 94 8.02 11.55 4.30
C SER A 94 7.43 12.93 4.05
N GLU A 95 8.29 13.92 4.08
CA GLU A 95 7.87 15.30 3.84
C GLU A 95 7.23 15.44 2.46
N ASP A 96 7.82 14.79 1.46
CA ASP A 96 7.29 14.87 0.10
C ASP A 96 5.89 14.29 -0.01
N TYR A 97 5.65 13.15 0.65
CA TYR A 97 4.32 12.57 0.58
C TYR A 97 3.30 13.38 1.38
N GLN A 98 3.74 13.97 2.49
CA GLN A 98 2.86 14.85 3.27
C GLN A 98 2.41 16.05 2.46
N LYS A 99 3.28 16.57 1.57
CA LYS A 99 2.88 17.64 0.66
C LYS A 99 1.82 17.16 -0.31
N ALA A 100 1.91 15.91 -0.77
CA ALA A 100 0.89 15.34 -1.64
C ALA A 100 -0.45 15.25 -0.91
N LEU A 101 -0.43 14.87 0.36
CA LEU A 101 -1.66 14.81 1.14
C LEU A 101 -2.31 16.17 1.31
N LYS A 102 -1.52 17.22 1.43
CA LYS A 102 -2.07 18.57 1.49
C LYS A 102 -2.76 18.95 0.19
N ALA A 103 -2.19 18.53 -0.94
CA ALA A 103 -2.82 18.78 -2.23
C ALA A 103 -4.13 18.01 -2.38
N LEU A 104 -4.18 16.80 -1.83
CA LEU A 104 -5.39 16.00 -1.85
C LEU A 104 -6.48 16.63 -0.96
N ASP A 105 -6.04 17.18 0.18
CA ASP A 105 -6.94 17.86 1.12
C ASP A 105 -8.09 16.90 1.51
N ASN A 106 -9.33 17.30 1.32
CA ASN A 106 -10.48 16.45 1.58
C ASN A 106 -11.03 15.79 0.31
N GLY A 107 -10.20 15.67 -0.71
CA GLY A 107 -10.63 15.19 -2.03
C GLY A 107 -10.82 13.69 -2.16
N ALA A 108 -10.52 12.92 -1.12
CA ALA A 108 -10.72 11.48 -1.18
C ALA A 108 -11.02 10.93 0.20
N ASP A 109 -11.89 9.92 0.23
CA ASP A 109 -12.16 9.13 1.41
C ASP A 109 -11.52 7.76 1.15
N ARG A 110 -10.44 7.45 1.87
CA ARG A 110 -9.64 6.28 1.59
C ARG A 110 -9.33 5.51 2.87
N GLU A 111 -9.17 4.22 2.71
CA GLU A 111 -8.57 3.39 3.74
C GLU A 111 -7.12 3.17 3.34
N ILE A 112 -6.19 3.51 4.25
CA ILE A 112 -4.76 3.30 4.02
C ILE A 112 -4.29 2.22 4.97
N ARG A 113 -3.58 1.23 4.41
CA ARG A 113 -2.95 0.19 5.22
C ARG A 113 -1.51 0.03 4.80
N ILE A 114 -0.63 -0.03 5.79
CA ILE A 114 0.78 -0.32 5.55
C ILE A 114 1.08 -1.59 6.33
N PHE A 115 1.62 -2.60 5.65
CA PHE A 115 1.77 -3.90 6.28
C PHE A 115 2.97 -4.63 5.71
N ALA A 116 3.43 -5.63 6.46
CA ALA A 116 4.57 -6.44 6.07
C ALA A 116 4.10 -7.59 5.19
N GLY A 117 4.87 -7.89 4.17
CA GLY A 117 4.66 -9.06 3.35
C GLY A 117 5.19 -10.32 4.00
N VAL A 118 5.24 -11.38 3.24
CA VAL A 118 5.78 -12.65 3.71
C VAL A 118 7.28 -12.75 3.48
#